data_186fae7831e11e8af1dcd868c91a2927
#
_entry.id   186fae7831e11e8af1dcd868c91a2927
#
_cell.length_a   1.000
_cell.length_b   1.000
_cell.length_c   1.000
_cell.angle_alpha   90.00
_cell.angle_beta   90.00
_cell.angle_gamma   90.00
#
_symmetry.space_group_name_H-M   'P 1'
#
loop_
_entity.id
_entity.type
_entity.pdbx_description
1 polymer ?
#
loop_
_entity_poly.entity_id
_entity_poly.type
_entity_poly.pdbx_seq_one_letter_code
_entity_poly.pdbx_strand_id
1 'polypeptide(L)'
;MGYASPLPPLAKCSLFLALGALLVLPGLARAQAGPRTDTPRAGTLRLTFEPVITTWEREFTPDGHEQQLGASLFSETKPPLQCTGVIVVCRYLFTPVFVRVERRVTPLALEFGITNRLAVGAKVPIVRANSRETYPLDTLGRPGFTKAAQRLDSILADSTYAFAPIIETTRRLRYFAGDVEVQAKYRFLESPGYALSAAMLVRLPTGHQDSPDDLFDVATGDHQTDIEVQVAQELTLFDRLWLNALVRAGRQQPGTRTRRVGPESVLLIPHAARATLDWDPGDYLAVDVAPLLRFSRSFGVGLTAGYYTQTRDRYSYRSAQDSVAVATGLGAPVAASILDAGTALRWARLGFAVTYQGSDVEGSLSIEQTVTGAGGLVPVATVYRIVMRTSRWPF
;
A
#
# COMPACT_ATOMS: atom_id res chain seq x y z
N MET A 1 -33.97 11.82 22.48
CA MET A 1 -33.54 13.19 22.14
C MET A 1 -32.36 13.54 23.03
N GLY A 2 -31.14 13.48 22.53
CA GLY A 2 -29.93 13.85 23.24
C GLY A 2 -29.00 14.50 22.21
N TYR A 3 -28.88 15.82 22.30
CA TYR A 3 -28.00 16.63 21.47
C TYR A 3 -26.56 16.44 21.93
N ALA A 4 -25.70 15.95 21.03
CA ALA A 4 -24.26 16.00 21.22
C ALA A 4 -23.74 17.33 20.65
N SER A 5 -23.12 18.13 21.50
CA SER A 5 -22.50 19.42 21.18
C SER A 5 -21.24 19.23 20.34
N PRO A 6 -20.98 20.08 19.36
CA PRO A 6 -19.74 20.03 18.56
C PRO A 6 -18.55 20.55 19.36
N LEU A 7 -17.43 19.84 19.31
CA LEU A 7 -16.14 20.26 19.86
C LEU A 7 -15.58 21.49 19.12
N PRO A 8 -14.89 22.40 19.81
CA PRO A 8 -14.46 23.67 19.23
C PRO A 8 -13.24 23.55 18.29
N PRO A 9 -13.07 24.47 17.32
CA PRO A 9 -12.10 24.38 16.22
C PRO A 9 -10.65 24.79 16.58
N LEU A 10 -10.22 24.73 17.82
CA LEU A 10 -8.91 25.23 18.26
C LEU A 10 -7.75 24.21 18.20
N ALA A 11 -8.00 22.96 17.82
CA ALA A 11 -6.96 21.93 17.78
C ALA A 11 -6.11 21.91 16.49
N LYS A 12 -6.44 22.71 15.47
CA LYS A 12 -5.77 22.65 14.16
C LYS A 12 -4.55 23.56 14.00
N CYS A 13 -4.32 24.52 14.87
CA CYS A 13 -3.19 25.45 14.76
C CYS A 13 -1.95 25.07 15.59
N SER A 14 -2.07 24.17 16.56
CA SER A 14 -0.96 23.90 17.50
C SER A 14 0.11 22.98 16.96
N LEU A 15 -0.17 22.22 15.91
CA LEU A 15 0.79 21.24 15.35
C LEU A 15 1.87 21.89 14.48
N PHE A 16 1.56 23.01 13.81
CA PHE A 16 2.51 23.73 12.95
C PHE A 16 3.50 24.63 13.70
N LEU A 17 3.14 25.09 14.90
CA LEU A 17 4.01 25.92 15.74
C LEU A 17 5.06 25.10 16.50
N ALA A 18 4.81 23.81 16.77
CA ALA A 18 5.78 22.93 17.41
C ALA A 18 6.94 22.53 16.50
N LEU A 19 6.74 22.55 15.18
CA LEU A 19 7.81 22.22 14.19
C LEU A 19 8.81 23.39 13.99
N GLY A 20 8.42 24.62 14.25
CA GLY A 20 9.23 25.81 14.01
C GLY A 20 10.20 26.21 15.14
N ALA A 21 10.01 25.68 16.37
CA ALA A 21 10.80 26.10 17.55
C ALA A 21 12.02 25.23 17.87
N LEU A 22 12.31 24.22 17.05
CA LEU A 22 13.36 23.18 17.30
C LEU A 22 14.67 23.43 16.55
N LEU A 23 14.96 24.65 16.20
CA LEU A 23 16.24 25.01 15.57
C LEU A 23 17.24 25.42 16.65
N VAL A 24 18.26 24.61 16.81
CA VAL A 24 19.60 24.84 17.44
C VAL A 24 19.92 23.89 18.59
N LEU A 25 20.79 22.90 18.32
CA LEU A 25 21.93 22.49 19.15
C LEU A 25 22.77 21.39 18.47
N PRO A 26 24.10 21.34 18.61
CA PRO A 26 24.96 20.45 17.87
C PRO A 26 25.27 19.13 18.59
N GLY A 27 25.27 18.01 17.88
CA GLY A 27 25.69 16.70 18.39
C GLY A 27 25.79 15.62 17.31
N LEU A 28 26.82 14.80 17.38
CA LEU A 28 27.15 13.75 16.41
C LEU A 28 26.22 12.53 16.57
N ALA A 29 25.49 12.15 15.52
CA ALA A 29 24.71 10.93 15.55
C ALA A 29 24.30 10.38 14.20
N ARG A 30 24.27 9.06 14.03
CA ARG A 30 23.72 8.41 12.83
C ARG A 30 23.29 6.97 13.14
N ALA A 31 22.01 6.69 13.30
CA ALA A 31 21.37 5.39 13.05
C ALA A 31 19.84 5.58 12.94
N GLN A 32 19.20 4.95 11.96
CA GLN A 32 17.82 5.29 11.64
C GLN A 32 16.98 4.10 11.20
N ALA A 33 15.72 4.09 11.64
CA ALA A 33 14.63 3.45 10.94
C ALA A 33 14.07 4.47 9.92
N GLY A 34 13.98 4.09 8.65
CA GLY A 34 13.43 4.94 7.60
C GLY A 34 14.46 5.60 6.67
N PRO A 35 13.98 6.47 5.78
CA PRO A 35 14.84 7.16 4.83
C PRO A 35 15.76 8.16 5.52
N ARG A 36 16.95 8.29 4.97
CA ARG A 36 18.02 9.10 5.53
C ARG A 36 18.26 10.36 4.71
N THR A 37 18.82 11.37 5.38
CA THR A 37 19.27 12.59 4.73
C THR A 37 20.64 12.42 4.08
N ASP A 38 21.45 11.46 4.54
CA ASP A 38 22.83 11.27 4.08
C ASP A 38 22.91 10.74 2.64
N THR A 39 23.99 11.10 1.97
CA THR A 39 24.39 10.62 0.65
C THR A 39 25.66 9.79 0.75
N PRO A 40 25.90 8.79 -0.11
CA PRO A 40 27.22 8.16 -0.23
C PRO A 40 28.29 9.21 -0.48
N ARG A 41 29.53 8.96 -0.03
CA ARG A 41 30.66 9.81 -0.34
C ARG A 41 30.91 9.86 -1.86
N ALA A 42 31.52 10.94 -2.33
CA ALA A 42 31.91 11.05 -3.73
C ALA A 42 32.71 9.83 -4.19
N GLY A 43 32.35 9.23 -5.33
CA GLY A 43 33.01 8.05 -5.89
C GLY A 43 32.70 6.74 -5.14
N THR A 44 31.74 6.70 -4.21
CA THR A 44 31.38 5.45 -3.51
C THR A 44 29.97 4.98 -3.86
N LEU A 45 29.79 3.67 -3.82
CA LEU A 45 28.51 3.02 -3.99
C LEU A 45 27.91 2.61 -2.65
N ARG A 46 26.61 2.79 -2.48
CA ARG A 46 25.82 2.27 -1.37
C ARG A 46 24.84 1.23 -1.89
N LEU A 47 24.82 0.07 -1.25
CA LEU A 47 23.80 -0.95 -1.46
C LEU A 47 22.82 -0.92 -0.30
N THR A 48 21.53 -0.91 -0.60
CA THR A 48 20.44 -1.06 0.36
C THR A 48 19.59 -2.27 0.00
N PHE A 49 19.35 -3.13 0.97
CA PHE A 49 18.47 -4.29 0.90
C PHE A 49 17.35 -4.08 1.93
N GLU A 50 16.09 -4.05 1.49
CA GLU A 50 14.96 -3.67 2.34
C GLU A 50 13.76 -4.62 2.17
N PRO A 51 13.81 -5.87 2.64
CA PRO A 51 12.65 -6.75 2.60
C PRO A 51 11.50 -6.20 3.46
N VAL A 52 10.34 -6.10 2.84
CA VAL A 52 9.08 -5.68 3.44
C VAL A 52 8.06 -6.79 3.26
N ILE A 53 7.47 -7.25 4.36
CA ILE A 53 6.38 -8.23 4.36
C ILE A 53 5.14 -7.53 4.87
N THR A 54 4.09 -7.51 4.07
CA THR A 54 2.80 -6.93 4.41
C THR A 54 1.75 -8.02 4.41
N THR A 55 0.99 -8.14 5.50
CA THR A 55 -0.09 -9.13 5.61
C THR A 55 -1.38 -8.47 6.06
N TRP A 56 -2.52 -8.88 5.48
CA TRP A 56 -3.83 -8.40 5.92
C TRP A 56 -4.94 -9.42 5.64
N GLU A 57 -5.98 -9.38 6.44
CA GLU A 57 -7.21 -10.20 6.36
C GLU A 57 -8.46 -9.33 6.44
N ARG A 58 -8.29 -8.07 6.78
CA ARG A 58 -9.35 -7.07 6.93
C ARG A 58 -8.99 -5.82 6.17
N GLU A 59 -9.99 -5.02 5.89
CA GLU A 59 -9.86 -3.73 5.24
C GLU A 59 -10.79 -2.71 5.90
N PHE A 60 -10.43 -1.43 5.83
CA PHE A 60 -11.33 -0.34 6.12
C PHE A 60 -12.20 -0.06 4.91
N THR A 61 -13.48 0.13 5.12
CA THR A 61 -14.44 0.62 4.13
C THR A 61 -14.25 2.12 3.86
N PRO A 62 -14.87 2.69 2.82
CA PRO A 62 -14.80 4.13 2.55
C PRO A 62 -15.21 5.00 3.74
N ASP A 63 -16.12 4.54 4.60
CA ASP A 63 -16.59 5.24 5.81
C ASP A 63 -15.66 5.03 7.01
N GLY A 64 -14.62 4.21 6.90
CA GLY A 64 -13.64 3.95 7.97
C GLY A 64 -14.01 2.83 8.93
N HIS A 65 -15.00 1.99 8.61
CA HIS A 65 -15.31 0.78 9.36
C HIS A 65 -14.46 -0.40 8.90
N GLU A 66 -14.06 -1.28 9.82
CA GLU A 66 -13.37 -2.50 9.46
C GLU A 66 -14.33 -3.58 8.97
N GLN A 67 -13.98 -4.27 7.90
CA GLN A 67 -14.66 -5.47 7.41
C GLN A 67 -13.65 -6.58 7.07
N GLN A 68 -14.14 -7.81 6.97
CA GLN A 68 -13.34 -8.93 6.49
C GLN A 68 -13.08 -8.78 4.98
N LEU A 69 -11.87 -9.04 4.56
CA LEU A 69 -11.55 -9.14 3.15
C LEU A 69 -12.37 -10.30 2.54
N GLY A 70 -13.09 -10.03 1.44
CA GLY A 70 -14.02 -10.99 0.84
C GLY A 70 -15.45 -10.96 1.38
N ALA A 71 -15.78 -10.03 2.29
CA ALA A 71 -17.15 -9.90 2.82
C ALA A 71 -18.17 -9.59 1.72
N SER A 72 -17.83 -8.76 0.75
CA SER A 72 -18.66 -8.46 -0.43
C SER A 72 -18.86 -9.72 -1.30
N LEU A 73 -17.82 -10.49 -1.54
CA LEU A 73 -17.92 -11.75 -2.30
C LEU A 73 -18.92 -12.70 -1.66
N PHE A 74 -18.89 -12.84 -0.33
CA PHE A 74 -19.85 -13.67 0.40
C PHE A 74 -21.29 -13.14 0.24
N SER A 75 -21.51 -11.84 0.33
CA SER A 75 -22.85 -11.25 0.21
C SER A 75 -23.44 -11.38 -1.19
N GLU A 76 -22.62 -11.25 -2.22
CA GLU A 76 -23.03 -11.34 -3.62
C GLU A 76 -23.27 -12.79 -4.09
N THR A 77 -22.52 -13.75 -3.55
CA THR A 77 -22.67 -15.16 -3.89
C THR A 77 -23.64 -15.92 -2.99
N LYS A 78 -24.34 -15.20 -2.14
CA LYS A 78 -25.31 -15.78 -1.20
C LYS A 78 -26.39 -16.55 -1.96
N PRO A 79 -26.55 -17.88 -1.73
CA PRO A 79 -27.57 -18.64 -2.42
C PRO A 79 -28.96 -18.26 -1.95
N PRO A 80 -30.00 -18.48 -2.77
CA PRO A 80 -31.36 -18.42 -2.29
C PRO A 80 -31.53 -19.43 -1.14
N LEU A 81 -32.37 -19.06 -0.18
CA LEU A 81 -32.71 -19.93 0.94
C LEU A 81 -33.19 -21.29 0.39
N GLN A 82 -32.46 -22.35 0.70
CA GLN A 82 -32.93 -23.70 0.43
C GLN A 82 -33.75 -24.19 1.63
N CYS A 83 -35.03 -24.36 1.40
CA CYS A 83 -35.98 -24.86 2.39
C CYS A 83 -36.23 -26.36 2.12
N THR A 84 -35.93 -27.23 3.08
CA THR A 84 -36.16 -28.68 2.95
C THR A 84 -36.92 -29.20 4.15
N GLY A 85 -37.93 -30.03 3.90
CA GLY A 85 -38.69 -30.79 4.91
C GLY A 85 -40.10 -30.29 5.17
N VAL A 86 -40.89 -31.14 5.90
CA VAL A 86 -42.27 -30.87 6.31
C VAL A 86 -42.33 -29.71 7.33
N ILE A 87 -41.25 -29.49 8.09
CA ILE A 87 -41.01 -28.27 8.86
C ILE A 87 -40.01 -27.45 8.04
N VAL A 88 -40.46 -26.32 7.51
CA VAL A 88 -39.65 -25.46 6.65
C VAL A 88 -38.46 -24.93 7.43
N VAL A 89 -37.35 -25.65 7.43
CA VAL A 89 -36.06 -25.19 7.95
C VAL A 89 -35.27 -24.60 6.80
N CYS A 90 -35.30 -23.28 6.69
CA CYS A 90 -34.51 -22.58 5.70
C CYS A 90 -33.11 -22.32 6.26
N ARG A 91 -32.10 -22.93 5.70
CA ARG A 91 -30.69 -22.70 6.08
C ARG A 91 -29.94 -22.07 4.92
N TYR A 92 -29.20 -21.02 5.25
CA TYR A 92 -28.13 -20.60 4.36
C TYR A 92 -26.98 -21.58 4.51
N LEU A 93 -26.71 -22.36 3.46
CA LEU A 93 -25.62 -23.36 3.44
C LEU A 93 -24.26 -22.73 3.10
N PHE A 94 -24.07 -21.45 3.41
CA PHE A 94 -22.84 -20.76 3.06
C PHE A 94 -21.94 -20.47 4.27
N THR A 95 -20.72 -20.88 4.10
CA THR A 95 -19.59 -20.55 4.95
C THR A 95 -18.96 -19.28 4.41
N PRO A 96 -18.69 -18.26 5.24
CA PRO A 96 -17.98 -17.09 4.79
C PRO A 96 -16.61 -17.47 4.23
N VAL A 97 -16.21 -16.81 3.15
CA VAL A 97 -14.87 -16.94 2.61
C VAL A 97 -13.96 -15.94 3.35
N PHE A 98 -12.93 -16.45 3.99
CA PHE A 98 -11.89 -15.61 4.58
C PHE A 98 -10.74 -15.52 3.59
N VAL A 99 -10.34 -14.30 3.28
CA VAL A 99 -9.22 -14.04 2.38
C VAL A 99 -8.08 -13.44 3.19
N ARG A 100 -6.89 -14.01 3.05
CA ARG A 100 -5.65 -13.46 3.57
C ARG A 100 -4.72 -13.13 2.43
N VAL A 101 -4.20 -11.92 2.41
CA VAL A 101 -3.21 -11.50 1.45
C VAL A 101 -1.87 -11.31 2.14
N GLU A 102 -0.81 -11.80 1.52
CA GLU A 102 0.58 -11.57 1.90
C GLU A 102 1.33 -11.00 0.70
N ARG A 103 1.93 -9.84 0.87
CA ARG A 103 2.79 -9.21 -0.14
C ARG A 103 4.19 -9.07 0.44
N ARG A 104 5.16 -9.64 -0.26
CA ARG A 104 6.59 -9.49 0.05
C ARG A 104 7.22 -8.63 -1.03
N VAL A 105 7.82 -7.53 -0.63
CA VAL A 105 8.56 -6.65 -1.53
C VAL A 105 9.99 -6.61 -1.01
N THR A 106 10.94 -6.92 -1.88
CA THR A 106 12.37 -6.86 -1.57
C THR A 106 13.04 -5.87 -2.52
N PRO A 107 13.07 -4.58 -2.19
CA PRO A 107 13.78 -3.59 -2.97
C PRO A 107 15.29 -3.81 -2.87
N LEU A 108 15.94 -3.83 -4.00
CA LEU A 108 17.39 -3.69 -4.14
C LEU A 108 17.67 -2.29 -4.63
N ALA A 109 18.32 -1.47 -3.82
CA ALA A 109 18.65 -0.10 -4.19
C ALA A 109 20.18 0.09 -4.23
N LEU A 110 20.62 0.74 -5.30
CA LEU A 110 22.00 1.17 -5.51
C LEU A 110 22.01 2.69 -5.57
N GLU A 111 22.88 3.33 -4.78
CA GLU A 111 23.10 4.76 -4.80
C GLU A 111 24.59 5.05 -5.03
N PHE A 112 24.91 5.93 -5.96
CA PHE A 112 26.26 6.38 -6.26
C PHE A 112 26.43 7.86 -5.87
N GLY A 113 27.46 8.14 -5.07
CA GLY A 113 27.82 9.50 -4.69
C GLY A 113 28.58 10.23 -5.80
N ILE A 114 27.92 11.18 -6.44
CA ILE A 114 28.58 12.08 -7.41
C ILE A 114 29.45 13.09 -6.67
N THR A 115 28.93 13.65 -5.61
CA THR A 115 29.64 14.50 -4.65
C THR A 115 29.30 14.05 -3.22
N ASN A 116 29.93 14.62 -2.21
CA ASN A 116 29.54 14.35 -0.82
C ASN A 116 28.12 14.82 -0.45
N ARG A 117 27.44 15.55 -1.35
CA ARG A 117 26.09 16.08 -1.16
C ARG A 117 25.08 15.65 -2.22
N LEU A 118 25.54 15.14 -3.36
CA LEU A 118 24.71 14.71 -4.47
C LEU A 118 24.92 13.23 -4.75
N ALA A 119 23.84 12.48 -4.77
CA ALA A 119 23.83 11.08 -5.17
C ALA A 119 22.75 10.83 -6.22
N VAL A 120 22.99 9.84 -7.07
CA VAL A 120 21.99 9.25 -7.97
C VAL A 120 21.83 7.79 -7.61
N GLY A 121 20.65 7.24 -7.86
CA GLY A 121 20.38 5.85 -7.51
C GLY A 121 19.26 5.24 -8.33
N ALA A 122 19.22 3.92 -8.29
CA ALA A 122 18.13 3.14 -8.85
C ALA A 122 17.68 2.10 -7.81
N LYS A 123 16.38 1.81 -7.81
CA LYS A 123 15.76 0.79 -6.96
C LYS A 123 14.89 -0.11 -7.79
N VAL A 124 15.12 -1.42 -7.68
CA VAL A 124 14.35 -2.48 -8.34
C VAL A 124 13.61 -3.27 -7.27
N PRO A 125 12.29 -3.12 -7.12
CA PRO A 125 11.52 -3.92 -6.18
C PRO A 125 11.26 -5.32 -6.78
N ILE A 126 11.65 -6.36 -6.05
CA ILE A 126 11.27 -7.74 -6.34
C ILE A 126 10.02 -8.03 -5.51
N VAL A 127 8.89 -8.24 -6.19
CA VAL A 127 7.60 -8.42 -5.56
C VAL A 127 7.15 -9.87 -5.63
N ARG A 128 6.66 -10.39 -4.53
CA ARG A 128 5.96 -11.65 -4.43
C ARG A 128 4.65 -11.41 -3.68
N ALA A 129 3.54 -11.66 -4.33
CA ALA A 129 2.24 -11.56 -3.72
C ALA A 129 1.55 -12.92 -3.70
N ASN A 130 0.79 -13.16 -2.65
CA ASN A 130 0.02 -14.37 -2.46
C ASN A 130 -1.30 -14.03 -1.77
N SER A 131 -2.40 -14.45 -2.36
CA SER A 131 -3.69 -14.48 -1.70
C SER A 131 -4.05 -15.92 -1.35
N ARG A 132 -4.62 -16.10 -0.18
CA ARG A 132 -5.06 -17.41 0.31
C ARG A 132 -6.47 -17.28 0.85
N GLU A 133 -7.38 -18.09 0.29
CA GLU A 133 -8.73 -18.21 0.76
C GLU A 133 -8.81 -19.34 1.79
N THR A 134 -9.62 -19.13 2.81
CA THR A 134 -9.90 -20.15 3.83
C THR A 134 -11.41 -20.23 4.02
N TYR A 135 -11.92 -21.42 3.95
CA TYR A 135 -13.32 -21.71 4.17
C TYR A 135 -13.44 -22.41 5.53
N PRO A 136 -14.17 -21.85 6.50
CA PRO A 136 -14.35 -22.53 7.78
C PRO A 136 -15.14 -23.84 7.59
N LEU A 137 -14.92 -24.80 8.49
CA LEU A 137 -15.73 -26.02 8.56
C LEU A 137 -17.20 -25.64 8.83
N ASP A 138 -18.13 -26.42 8.29
CA ASP A 138 -19.54 -26.28 8.66
C ASP A 138 -19.74 -26.57 10.15
N THR A 139 -20.89 -26.16 10.70
CA THR A 139 -21.23 -26.37 12.13
C THR A 139 -21.29 -27.82 12.55
N LEU A 140 -21.15 -28.77 11.61
CA LEU A 140 -21.13 -30.21 11.83
C LEU A 140 -19.73 -30.81 11.69
N GLY A 141 -18.69 -29.98 11.56
CA GLY A 141 -17.31 -30.44 11.41
C GLY A 141 -17.02 -31.16 10.08
N ARG A 142 -17.93 -31.05 9.10
CA ARG A 142 -17.71 -31.63 7.78
C ARG A 142 -16.89 -30.67 6.94
N PRO A 143 -16.03 -31.18 6.05
CA PRO A 143 -15.36 -30.34 5.07
C PRO A 143 -16.38 -29.81 4.05
N GLY A 144 -17.16 -28.81 4.47
CA GLY A 144 -18.03 -28.00 3.59
C GLY A 144 -17.26 -27.26 2.51
N PHE A 145 -15.97 -27.17 2.73
CA PHE A 145 -14.92 -26.58 1.93
C PHE A 145 -15.04 -26.89 0.43
N THR A 146 -15.05 -28.18 0.05
CA THR A 146 -14.98 -28.56 -1.36
C THR A 146 -16.20 -28.10 -2.15
N LYS A 147 -17.40 -28.22 -1.56
CA LYS A 147 -18.64 -27.82 -2.24
C LYS A 147 -18.81 -26.31 -2.32
N ALA A 148 -18.43 -25.58 -1.26
CA ALA A 148 -18.50 -24.13 -1.27
C ALA A 148 -17.50 -23.53 -2.27
N ALA A 149 -16.26 -24.02 -2.30
CA ALA A 149 -15.24 -23.60 -3.26
C ALA A 149 -15.65 -23.94 -4.70
N GLN A 150 -16.11 -25.18 -4.97
CA GLN A 150 -16.59 -25.58 -6.29
C GLN A 150 -17.80 -24.76 -6.76
N ARG A 151 -18.69 -24.36 -5.86
CA ARG A 151 -19.81 -23.52 -6.22
C ARG A 151 -19.38 -22.10 -6.53
N LEU A 152 -18.48 -21.53 -5.74
CA LEU A 152 -17.92 -20.21 -6.00
C LEU A 152 -17.20 -20.20 -7.35
N ASP A 153 -16.35 -21.20 -7.63
CA ASP A 153 -15.71 -21.35 -8.92
C ASP A 153 -16.71 -21.48 -10.08
N SER A 154 -17.82 -22.21 -9.86
CA SER A 154 -18.89 -22.34 -10.88
C SER A 154 -19.54 -20.98 -11.19
N ILE A 155 -19.74 -20.13 -10.16
CA ILE A 155 -20.29 -18.79 -10.33
C ILE A 155 -19.27 -17.90 -11.06
N LEU A 156 -18.01 -17.96 -10.67
CA LEU A 156 -16.95 -17.14 -11.25
C LEU A 156 -16.65 -17.53 -12.70
N ALA A 157 -16.67 -18.83 -13.00
CA ALA A 157 -16.43 -19.37 -14.34
C ALA A 157 -17.66 -19.26 -15.27
N ASP A 158 -18.83 -18.86 -14.75
CA ASP A 158 -20.00 -18.60 -15.58
C ASP A 158 -19.65 -17.60 -16.69
N SER A 159 -20.20 -17.81 -17.89
CA SER A 159 -19.91 -16.97 -19.07
C SER A 159 -20.26 -15.50 -18.88
N THR A 160 -21.18 -15.18 -17.98
CA THR A 160 -21.52 -13.81 -17.60
C THR A 160 -20.37 -13.12 -16.90
N TYR A 161 -19.66 -13.84 -16.02
CA TYR A 161 -18.57 -13.28 -15.22
C TYR A 161 -17.20 -13.61 -15.80
N ALA A 162 -16.97 -14.84 -16.23
CA ALA A 162 -15.73 -15.31 -16.85
C ALA A 162 -14.46 -14.91 -16.06
N PHE A 163 -14.51 -15.08 -14.73
CA PHE A 163 -13.33 -14.90 -13.88
C PHE A 163 -12.44 -16.16 -13.89
N ALA A 164 -11.19 -15.96 -13.59
CA ALA A 164 -10.26 -17.07 -13.34
C ALA A 164 -10.69 -17.90 -12.13
N PRO A 165 -10.51 -19.24 -12.17
CA PRO A 165 -10.92 -20.12 -11.09
C PRO A 165 -10.11 -19.86 -9.81
N ILE A 166 -10.77 -20.01 -8.65
CA ILE A 166 -10.16 -19.84 -7.33
C ILE A 166 -9.47 -21.12 -6.85
N ILE A 167 -9.93 -22.31 -7.29
CA ILE A 167 -9.49 -23.62 -6.77
C ILE A 167 -7.99 -23.88 -7.00
N GLU A 168 -7.36 -23.19 -7.91
CA GLU A 168 -5.89 -23.19 -8.01
C GLU A 168 -5.22 -22.34 -6.93
N THR A 169 -5.72 -22.37 -5.74
CA THR A 169 -5.53 -21.50 -4.59
C THR A 169 -4.16 -21.49 -3.96
N THR A 170 -3.28 -22.35 -4.36
CA THR A 170 -1.85 -22.12 -4.24
C THR A 170 -1.37 -21.45 -5.51
N ARG A 171 -1.93 -20.27 -5.82
CA ARG A 171 -1.36 -19.48 -6.90
C ARG A 171 0.09 -19.35 -6.66
N ARG A 172 0.81 -20.02 -7.52
CA ARG A 172 2.25 -20.21 -7.43
C ARG A 172 2.85 -18.82 -7.30
N LEU A 173 3.49 -18.65 -6.19
CA LEU A 173 4.29 -17.54 -5.84
C LEU A 173 5.23 -17.23 -7.02
N ARG A 174 4.81 -16.36 -7.90
CA ARG A 174 5.68 -15.83 -8.94
C ARG A 174 6.39 -14.61 -8.36
N TYR A 175 7.67 -14.50 -8.68
CA TYR A 175 8.41 -13.28 -8.40
C TYR A 175 8.28 -12.39 -9.63
N PHE A 176 7.90 -11.15 -9.40
CA PHE A 176 7.83 -10.15 -10.44
C PHE A 176 8.70 -8.96 -10.06
N ALA A 177 9.29 -8.32 -11.05
CA ALA A 177 9.78 -6.97 -10.84
C ALA A 177 8.56 -6.05 -10.64
N GLY A 178 8.64 -5.17 -9.66
CA GLY A 178 7.72 -4.05 -9.56
C GLY A 178 8.18 -2.88 -10.41
N ASP A 179 7.61 -1.72 -10.19
CA ASP A 179 8.01 -0.51 -10.90
C ASP A 179 9.39 -0.06 -10.45
N VAL A 180 10.30 0.05 -11.40
CA VAL A 180 11.67 0.50 -11.17
C VAL A 180 11.67 1.98 -10.82
N GLU A 181 12.43 2.36 -9.81
CA GLU A 181 12.58 3.75 -9.37
C GLU A 181 13.99 4.25 -9.67
N VAL A 182 14.09 5.46 -10.23
CA VAL A 182 15.34 6.17 -10.43
C VAL A 182 15.27 7.47 -9.65
N GLN A 183 16.32 7.83 -8.92
CA GLN A 183 16.32 8.99 -8.05
C GLN A 183 17.61 9.80 -8.15
N ALA A 184 17.46 11.11 -7.89
CA ALA A 184 18.56 12.01 -7.58
C ALA A 184 18.29 12.64 -6.21
N LYS A 185 19.28 12.62 -5.32
CA LYS A 185 19.19 13.10 -3.93
C LYS A 185 20.26 14.13 -3.65
N TYR A 186 19.84 15.24 -3.07
CA TYR A 186 20.75 16.33 -2.68
C TYR A 186 20.60 16.65 -1.19
N ARG A 187 21.73 16.69 -0.48
CA ARG A 187 21.80 17.06 0.93
C ARG A 187 22.09 18.56 1.03
N PHE A 188 21.06 19.34 1.37
CA PHE A 188 21.14 20.81 1.45
C PHE A 188 21.90 21.28 2.68
N LEU A 189 21.61 20.64 3.84
CA LEU A 189 22.10 21.06 5.12
C LEU A 189 22.63 19.86 5.89
N GLU A 190 23.80 20.03 6.47
CA GLU A 190 24.41 19.13 7.42
C GLU A 190 25.12 19.96 8.47
N SER A 191 24.63 19.87 9.69
CA SER A 191 25.25 20.47 10.87
C SER A 191 25.22 19.43 12.00
N PRO A 192 26.01 19.61 13.06
CA PRO A 192 25.88 18.75 14.22
C PRO A 192 24.45 18.74 14.73
N GLY A 193 23.84 17.56 14.77
CA GLY A 193 22.48 17.37 15.26
C GLY A 193 21.33 17.69 14.30
N TYR A 194 21.60 18.24 13.11
CA TYR A 194 20.53 18.50 12.12
C TYR A 194 21.00 18.24 10.71
N ALA A 195 20.18 17.54 9.93
CA ALA A 195 20.42 17.35 8.51
C ALA A 195 19.11 17.41 7.71
N LEU A 196 19.20 17.94 6.47
CA LEU A 196 18.09 18.07 5.56
C LEU A 196 18.51 17.66 4.15
N SER A 197 17.72 16.83 3.50
CA SER A 197 17.91 16.46 2.10
C SER A 197 16.59 16.50 1.35
N ALA A 198 16.68 16.69 0.01
CA ALA A 198 15.58 16.38 -0.87
C ALA A 198 16.02 15.39 -1.93
N ALA A 199 15.05 14.62 -2.43
CA ALA A 199 15.24 13.75 -3.57
C ALA A 199 14.08 13.94 -4.55
N MET A 200 14.40 13.78 -5.83
CA MET A 200 13.43 13.63 -6.90
C MET A 200 13.53 12.18 -7.40
N LEU A 201 12.40 11.53 -7.49
CA LEU A 201 12.27 10.15 -7.89
C LEU A 201 11.32 10.05 -9.07
N VAL A 202 11.68 9.23 -10.05
CA VAL A 202 10.80 8.83 -11.16
C VAL A 202 10.58 7.33 -11.06
N ARG A 203 9.32 6.92 -11.01
CA ARG A 203 8.91 5.51 -11.06
C ARG A 203 8.55 5.18 -12.50
N LEU A 204 9.08 4.07 -13.00
CA LEU A 204 8.92 3.61 -14.37
C LEU A 204 7.86 2.48 -14.44
N PRO A 205 7.05 2.41 -15.50
CA PRO A 205 5.96 1.46 -15.66
C PRO A 205 6.46 0.03 -16.01
N THR A 206 7.22 -0.58 -15.13
CA THR A 206 7.84 -1.91 -15.35
C THR A 206 7.14 -3.03 -14.58
N GLY A 207 6.26 -2.69 -13.65
CA GLY A 207 5.51 -3.65 -12.86
C GLY A 207 4.34 -4.27 -13.62
N HIS A 208 3.75 -5.29 -13.02
CA HIS A 208 2.55 -5.98 -13.53
C HIS A 208 1.29 -5.34 -12.96
N GLN A 209 0.34 -4.98 -13.82
CA GLN A 209 -1.00 -4.57 -13.41
C GLN A 209 -1.84 -5.78 -13.03
N ASP A 210 -2.78 -5.60 -12.11
CA ASP A 210 -3.79 -6.60 -11.78
C ASP A 210 -4.71 -6.90 -12.97
N SER A 211 -5.04 -8.17 -13.13
CA SER A 211 -6.00 -8.60 -14.15
C SER A 211 -7.44 -8.32 -13.69
N PRO A 212 -8.27 -7.62 -14.49
CA PRO A 212 -9.68 -7.43 -14.16
C PRO A 212 -10.49 -8.72 -14.21
N ASP A 213 -9.91 -9.80 -14.76
CA ASP A 213 -10.55 -11.10 -14.91
C ASP A 213 -10.09 -12.10 -13.84
N ASP A 214 -9.34 -11.63 -12.83
CA ASP A 214 -8.82 -12.41 -11.73
C ASP A 214 -8.96 -11.65 -10.41
N LEU A 215 -9.93 -12.07 -9.59
CA LEU A 215 -10.24 -11.41 -8.32
C LEU A 215 -9.11 -11.49 -7.27
N PHE A 216 -8.16 -12.41 -7.47
CA PHE A 216 -7.07 -12.67 -6.51
C PHE A 216 -5.69 -12.35 -7.08
N ASP A 217 -5.63 -11.77 -8.28
CA ASP A 217 -4.40 -11.23 -8.81
C ASP A 217 -3.97 -10.01 -7.98
N VAL A 218 -2.70 -9.92 -7.67
CA VAL A 218 -2.14 -8.80 -6.90
C VAL A 218 -1.13 -8.09 -7.78
N ALA A 219 -1.42 -6.85 -8.10
CA ALA A 219 -0.52 -6.00 -8.86
C ALA A 219 0.86 -5.88 -8.21
N THR A 220 1.91 -5.88 -9.02
CA THR A 220 3.28 -5.59 -8.55
C THR A 220 3.69 -4.15 -8.84
N GLY A 221 2.96 -3.47 -9.69
CA GLY A 221 3.03 -2.05 -10.04
C GLY A 221 1.72 -1.62 -10.68
N ASP A 222 1.57 -0.34 -10.93
CA ASP A 222 0.39 0.24 -11.58
C ASP A 222 0.61 0.51 -13.08
N HIS A 223 1.82 0.22 -13.56
CA HIS A 223 2.24 0.35 -14.96
C HIS A 223 2.09 1.78 -15.49
N GLN A 224 2.39 2.75 -14.65
CA GLN A 224 2.40 4.17 -15.00
C GLN A 224 3.69 4.85 -14.57
N THR A 225 3.93 6.04 -15.09
CA THR A 225 5.06 6.87 -14.68
C THR A 225 4.63 7.82 -13.58
N ASP A 226 5.34 7.79 -12.44
CA ASP A 226 5.12 8.73 -11.35
C ASP A 226 6.36 9.61 -11.17
N ILE A 227 6.13 10.84 -10.74
CA ILE A 227 7.17 11.74 -10.29
C ILE A 227 6.93 12.04 -8.82
N GLU A 228 7.89 11.73 -7.97
CA GLU A 228 7.81 11.97 -6.53
C GLU A 228 8.93 12.88 -6.06
N VAL A 229 8.58 13.87 -5.24
CA VAL A 229 9.54 14.69 -4.51
C VAL A 229 9.53 14.25 -3.05
N GLN A 230 10.71 14.08 -2.50
CA GLN A 230 10.92 13.68 -1.11
C GLN A 230 11.72 14.73 -0.37
N VAL A 231 11.33 15.03 0.86
CA VAL A 231 12.12 15.85 1.79
C VAL A 231 12.33 15.06 3.06
N ALA A 232 13.58 14.74 3.37
CA ALA A 232 13.96 14.02 4.57
C ALA A 232 14.67 14.94 5.56
N GLN A 233 14.29 14.85 6.81
CA GLN A 233 14.86 15.58 7.94
C GLN A 233 15.37 14.62 9.00
N GLU A 234 16.52 14.93 9.58
CA GLU A 234 17.09 14.27 10.74
C GLU A 234 17.40 15.32 11.80
N LEU A 235 16.88 15.16 13.01
CA LEU A 235 17.16 16.02 14.14
C LEU A 235 17.59 15.17 15.32
N THR A 236 18.74 15.49 15.92
CA THR A 236 19.25 14.85 17.13
C THR A 236 19.14 15.82 18.30
N LEU A 237 18.47 15.41 19.36
CA LEU A 237 18.31 16.16 20.59
C LEU A 237 19.02 15.42 21.72
N PHE A 238 19.76 16.17 22.53
CA PHE A 238 20.43 15.66 23.75
C PHE A 238 21.32 14.41 23.49
N ASP A 239 21.88 14.30 22.27
CA ASP A 239 22.70 13.17 21.79
C ASP A 239 22.03 11.78 21.85
N ARG A 240 20.77 11.70 22.24
CA ARG A 240 20.06 10.44 22.49
C ARG A 240 18.71 10.34 21.78
N LEU A 241 18.01 11.42 21.58
CA LEU A 241 16.71 11.42 20.92
C LEU A 241 16.86 11.86 19.47
N TRP A 242 16.49 10.99 18.54
CA TRP A 242 16.46 11.27 17.12
C TRP A 242 15.04 11.41 16.62
N LEU A 243 14.79 12.48 15.94
CA LEU A 243 13.53 12.74 15.27
C LEU A 243 13.76 12.71 13.76
N ASN A 244 13.31 11.65 13.13
CA ASN A 244 13.40 11.49 11.68
C ASN A 244 12.03 11.76 11.08
N ALA A 245 12.00 12.55 10.03
CA ALA A 245 10.79 12.80 9.27
C ALA A 245 11.07 12.71 7.77
N LEU A 246 10.09 12.18 7.04
CA LEU A 246 10.07 12.15 5.59
C LEU A 246 8.72 12.63 5.12
N VAL A 247 8.72 13.60 4.21
CA VAL A 247 7.55 14.02 3.46
C VAL A 247 7.75 13.64 2.01
N ARG A 248 6.75 13.02 1.41
CA ARG A 248 6.73 12.61 0.00
C ARG A 248 5.49 13.17 -0.66
N ALA A 249 5.66 13.83 -1.79
CA ALA A 249 4.56 14.29 -2.64
C ALA A 249 4.76 13.71 -4.04
N GLY A 250 3.80 12.94 -4.52
CA GLY A 250 3.86 12.28 -5.80
C GLY A 250 2.77 12.77 -6.73
N ARG A 251 3.16 13.03 -7.96
CA ARG A 251 2.26 13.25 -9.08
C ARG A 251 2.27 12.03 -9.97
N GLN A 252 1.10 11.44 -10.13
CA GLN A 252 0.90 10.28 -10.96
C GLN A 252 0.51 10.74 -12.37
N GLN A 253 1.17 10.20 -13.40
CA GLN A 253 0.88 10.63 -14.78
C GLN A 253 -0.34 9.87 -15.31
N PRO A 254 -1.19 10.53 -16.09
CA PRO A 254 -2.30 9.88 -16.76
C PRO A 254 -1.84 8.72 -17.64
N GLY A 255 -2.65 7.67 -17.70
CA GLY A 255 -2.39 6.46 -18.47
C GLY A 255 -3.66 5.75 -18.90
N THR A 256 -3.53 4.46 -19.18
CA THR A 256 -4.68 3.61 -19.51
C THR A 256 -4.74 2.41 -18.58
N ARG A 257 -5.94 2.01 -18.20
CA ARG A 257 -6.16 0.84 -17.36
C ARG A 257 -7.37 0.03 -17.84
N THR A 258 -7.22 -1.27 -17.87
CA THR A 258 -8.34 -2.16 -18.17
C THR A 258 -9.04 -2.52 -16.87
N ARG A 259 -10.35 -2.23 -16.80
CA ARG A 259 -11.21 -2.49 -15.64
C ARG A 259 -12.56 -3.02 -16.08
N ARG A 260 -13.29 -3.64 -15.16
CA ARG A 260 -14.72 -3.87 -15.29
C ARG A 260 -15.46 -2.68 -14.71
N VAL A 261 -16.27 -2.02 -15.51
CA VAL A 261 -16.95 -0.77 -15.13
C VAL A 261 -18.16 -1.09 -14.27
N GLY A 262 -18.08 -0.72 -13.01
CA GLY A 262 -19.17 -0.92 -12.04
C GLY A 262 -18.83 -0.31 -10.68
N PRO A 263 -19.79 -0.28 -9.74
CA PRO A 263 -19.56 0.25 -8.39
C PRO A 263 -18.49 -0.56 -7.64
N GLU A 264 -17.64 0.09 -6.86
CA GLU A 264 -16.63 -0.55 -6.02
C GLU A 264 -17.23 -1.56 -5.02
N SER A 265 -18.48 -1.32 -4.59
CA SER A 265 -19.19 -2.22 -3.68
C SER A 265 -19.65 -3.54 -4.33
N VAL A 266 -19.55 -3.67 -5.66
CA VAL A 266 -19.94 -4.86 -6.41
C VAL A 266 -18.68 -5.54 -6.93
N LEU A 267 -18.41 -6.76 -6.45
CA LEU A 267 -17.24 -7.53 -6.84
C LEU A 267 -17.50 -8.33 -8.12
N LEU A 268 -18.70 -8.91 -8.25
CA LEU A 268 -19.08 -9.74 -9.41
C LEU A 268 -19.65 -8.89 -10.56
N ILE A 269 -18.81 -8.07 -11.15
CA ILE A 269 -19.17 -7.28 -12.33
C ILE A 269 -19.07 -8.17 -13.57
N PRO A 270 -20.10 -8.20 -14.46
CA PRO A 270 -20.06 -9.02 -15.66
C PRO A 270 -18.87 -8.72 -16.57
N HIS A 271 -18.38 -9.75 -17.27
CA HIS A 271 -17.27 -9.62 -18.23
C HIS A 271 -17.59 -8.61 -19.34
N ALA A 272 -18.85 -8.49 -19.74
CA ALA A 272 -19.33 -7.52 -20.72
C ALA A 272 -19.08 -6.05 -20.32
N ALA A 273 -18.84 -5.79 -19.02
CA ALA A 273 -18.48 -4.46 -18.52
C ALA A 273 -16.98 -4.15 -18.63
N ARG A 274 -16.17 -5.06 -19.16
CA ARG A 274 -14.72 -4.87 -19.30
C ARG A 274 -14.41 -3.85 -20.39
N ALA A 275 -13.64 -2.83 -20.03
CA ALA A 275 -13.18 -1.81 -20.96
C ALA A 275 -11.74 -1.38 -20.63
N THR A 276 -11.02 -0.93 -21.64
CA THR A 276 -9.78 -0.17 -21.45
C THR A 276 -10.15 1.31 -21.37
N LEU A 277 -9.85 1.93 -20.27
CA LEU A 277 -10.24 3.30 -19.93
C LEU A 277 -9.02 4.22 -19.94
N ASP A 278 -9.23 5.48 -20.25
CA ASP A 278 -8.29 6.52 -19.87
C ASP A 278 -8.40 6.70 -18.35
N TRP A 279 -7.27 6.76 -17.69
CA TRP A 279 -7.14 6.83 -16.24
C TRP A 279 -6.18 7.95 -15.84
N ASP A 280 -6.67 8.89 -15.04
CA ASP A 280 -5.91 9.97 -14.44
C ASP A 280 -5.91 9.74 -12.92
N PRO A 281 -4.86 9.11 -12.38
CA PRO A 281 -4.80 8.78 -10.97
C PRO A 281 -4.58 10.01 -10.10
N GLY A 282 -5.04 9.90 -8.86
CA GLY A 282 -4.92 10.98 -7.88
C GLY A 282 -3.48 11.20 -7.41
N ASP A 283 -3.08 12.45 -7.27
CA ASP A 283 -1.83 12.82 -6.63
C ASP A 283 -1.84 12.45 -5.14
N TYR A 284 -0.68 12.14 -4.56
CA TYR A 284 -0.58 11.73 -3.17
C TYR A 284 0.40 12.54 -2.34
N LEU A 285 0.14 12.56 -1.04
CA LEU A 285 1.03 13.06 0.00
C LEU A 285 1.22 11.97 1.07
N ALA A 286 2.46 11.73 1.44
CA ALA A 286 2.79 10.84 2.54
C ALA A 286 3.75 11.51 3.52
N VAL A 287 3.55 11.24 4.80
CA VAL A 287 4.41 11.72 5.90
C VAL A 287 4.75 10.55 6.79
N ASP A 288 6.04 10.31 6.98
CA ASP A 288 6.55 9.30 7.90
C ASP A 288 7.38 9.99 8.98
N VAL A 289 7.21 9.60 10.24
CA VAL A 289 7.93 10.15 11.39
C VAL A 289 8.43 8.99 12.25
N ALA A 290 9.68 9.07 12.69
CA ALA A 290 10.29 8.06 13.55
C ALA A 290 11.10 8.72 14.67
N PRO A 291 10.48 8.97 15.84
CA PRO A 291 11.20 9.31 17.06
C PRO A 291 11.92 8.06 17.62
N LEU A 292 13.24 8.13 17.75
CA LEU A 292 14.10 7.03 18.19
C LEU A 292 14.91 7.45 19.42
N LEU A 293 14.92 6.63 20.45
CA LEU A 293 15.78 6.78 21.63
C LEU A 293 16.99 5.89 21.50
N ARG A 294 18.17 6.49 21.53
CA ARG A 294 19.45 5.81 21.52
C ARG A 294 19.87 5.43 22.94
N PHE A 295 19.99 4.14 23.23
CA PHE A 295 20.40 3.66 24.54
C PHE A 295 21.87 3.18 24.58
N SER A 296 22.49 2.96 23.41
CA SER A 296 23.91 2.69 23.30
C SER A 296 24.52 3.37 22.06
N ARG A 297 25.81 3.25 21.84
CA ARG A 297 26.47 3.78 20.62
C ARG A 297 25.99 3.11 19.35
N SER A 298 25.52 1.86 19.45
CA SER A 298 25.12 1.05 18.30
C SER A 298 23.63 0.77 18.21
N PHE A 299 22.86 0.93 19.29
CA PHE A 299 21.46 0.53 19.31
C PHE A 299 20.52 1.67 19.69
N GLY A 300 19.38 1.73 19.00
CA GLY A 300 18.27 2.60 19.30
C GLY A 300 16.94 1.86 19.17
N VAL A 301 15.92 2.35 19.86
CA VAL A 301 14.53 1.89 19.76
C VAL A 301 13.63 3.09 19.62
N GLY A 302 12.49 2.93 18.99
CA GLY A 302 11.56 4.03 18.87
C GLY A 302 10.22 3.63 18.26
N LEU A 303 9.41 4.65 18.09
CA LEU A 303 8.12 4.55 17.44
C LEU A 303 8.26 4.91 15.97
N THR A 304 7.34 4.41 15.16
CA THR A 304 7.13 4.85 13.78
C THR A 304 5.68 5.27 13.61
N ALA A 305 5.44 6.32 12.86
CA ALA A 305 4.12 6.76 12.47
C ALA A 305 4.15 7.18 11.01
N GLY A 306 3.12 6.78 10.26
CA GLY A 306 2.97 7.13 8.86
C GLY A 306 1.55 7.62 8.58
N TYR A 307 1.43 8.61 7.71
CA TYR A 307 0.16 9.09 7.18
C TYR A 307 0.26 9.17 5.67
N TYR A 308 -0.78 8.75 4.99
CA TYR A 308 -0.91 8.79 3.55
C TYR A 308 -2.27 9.36 3.15
N THR A 309 -2.29 10.17 2.13
CA THR A 309 -3.52 10.62 1.48
C THR A 309 -3.31 10.74 -0.03
N GLN A 310 -4.32 10.33 -0.78
CA GLN A 310 -4.38 10.42 -2.23
C GLN A 310 -5.67 11.10 -2.63
N THR A 311 -5.60 11.96 -3.64
CA THR A 311 -6.79 12.57 -4.25
C THR A 311 -7.52 11.53 -5.11
N ARG A 312 -8.73 11.89 -5.58
CA ARG A 312 -9.57 10.98 -6.35
C ARG A 312 -8.99 10.73 -7.74
N ASP A 313 -9.00 9.47 -8.17
CA ASP A 313 -8.77 9.09 -9.56
C ASP A 313 -9.91 9.54 -10.47
N ARG A 314 -9.65 9.63 -11.76
CA ARG A 314 -10.65 9.91 -12.78
C ARG A 314 -10.56 8.89 -13.90
N TYR A 315 -11.71 8.32 -14.25
CA TYR A 315 -11.83 7.35 -15.33
C TYR A 315 -12.76 7.89 -16.41
N SER A 316 -12.38 7.70 -17.67
CA SER A 316 -13.21 7.98 -18.82
C SER A 316 -13.07 6.90 -19.90
N TYR A 317 -14.13 6.71 -20.68
CA TYR A 317 -14.03 5.86 -21.86
C TYR A 317 -13.12 6.52 -22.90
N ARG A 318 -12.30 5.74 -23.58
CA ARG A 318 -11.39 6.20 -24.63
C ARG A 318 -12.16 6.65 -25.88
N SER A 319 -13.34 6.07 -26.11
CA SER A 319 -14.20 6.40 -27.24
C SER A 319 -15.69 6.25 -26.89
N ALA A 320 -16.56 6.87 -27.69
CA ALA A 320 -17.99 6.65 -27.60
C ALA A 320 -18.36 5.20 -27.90
N GLN A 321 -17.62 4.51 -28.77
CA GLN A 321 -17.83 3.09 -29.08
C GLN A 321 -17.60 2.20 -27.86
N ASP A 322 -16.59 2.47 -27.04
CA ASP A 322 -16.32 1.71 -25.81
C ASP A 322 -17.49 1.85 -24.83
N SER A 323 -18.01 3.07 -24.67
CA SER A 323 -19.19 3.34 -23.83
C SER A 323 -20.42 2.58 -24.32
N VAL A 324 -20.68 2.60 -25.63
CA VAL A 324 -21.82 1.87 -26.26
C VAL A 324 -21.62 0.36 -26.11
N ALA A 325 -20.42 -0.17 -26.27
CA ALA A 325 -20.13 -1.60 -26.13
C ALA A 325 -20.44 -2.09 -24.70
N VAL A 326 -19.97 -1.36 -23.68
CA VAL A 326 -20.28 -1.67 -22.27
C VAL A 326 -21.79 -1.56 -22.00
N ALA A 327 -22.43 -0.48 -22.44
CA ALA A 327 -23.87 -0.29 -22.27
C ALA A 327 -24.71 -1.42 -22.93
N THR A 328 -24.32 -1.86 -24.12
CA THR A 328 -24.97 -2.98 -24.82
C THR A 328 -24.77 -4.29 -24.05
N GLY A 329 -23.54 -4.56 -23.56
CA GLY A 329 -23.24 -5.77 -22.81
C GLY A 329 -23.95 -5.85 -21.45
N LEU A 330 -24.19 -4.71 -20.81
CA LEU A 330 -24.90 -4.63 -19.52
C LEU A 330 -26.42 -4.41 -19.67
N GLY A 331 -26.89 -4.09 -20.86
CA GLY A 331 -28.30 -3.73 -21.09
C GLY A 331 -28.67 -2.33 -20.54
N ALA A 332 -27.72 -1.55 -20.06
CA ALA A 332 -27.91 -0.21 -19.51
C ALA A 332 -26.67 0.65 -19.66
N PRO A 333 -26.78 1.96 -19.87
CA PRO A 333 -25.64 2.86 -19.90
C PRO A 333 -24.99 2.99 -18.51
N VAL A 334 -23.67 2.85 -18.43
CA VAL A 334 -22.88 3.04 -17.23
C VAL A 334 -21.74 4.02 -17.53
N ALA A 335 -21.57 5.04 -16.71
CA ALA A 335 -20.48 6.00 -16.84
C ALA A 335 -19.17 5.41 -16.28
N ALA A 336 -18.06 5.61 -16.97
CA ALA A 336 -16.73 5.17 -16.47
C ALA A 336 -16.37 5.82 -15.13
N SER A 337 -16.86 7.05 -14.88
CA SER A 337 -16.64 7.78 -13.62
C SER A 337 -17.25 7.12 -12.37
N ILE A 338 -18.02 6.03 -12.53
CA ILE A 338 -18.43 5.20 -11.37
C ILE A 338 -17.21 4.61 -10.65
N LEU A 339 -16.12 4.39 -11.38
CA LEU A 339 -14.84 3.91 -10.83
C LEU A 339 -14.07 4.96 -10.06
N ASP A 340 -14.44 6.25 -10.14
CA ASP A 340 -13.80 7.32 -9.37
C ASP A 340 -14.14 7.23 -7.87
N ALA A 341 -15.28 6.61 -7.57
CA ALA A 341 -15.72 6.43 -6.19
C ALA A 341 -14.75 5.53 -5.43
N GLY A 342 -14.47 5.86 -4.18
CA GLY A 342 -13.59 5.04 -3.34
C GLY A 342 -12.10 5.14 -3.64
N THR A 343 -11.65 6.00 -4.57
CA THR A 343 -10.23 6.13 -4.92
C THR A 343 -9.49 7.21 -4.14
N ALA A 344 -10.19 8.12 -3.47
CA ALA A 344 -9.61 9.15 -2.62
C ALA A 344 -9.21 8.57 -1.25
N LEU A 345 -8.09 7.89 -1.20
CA LEU A 345 -7.61 7.12 -0.05
C LEU A 345 -6.95 8.00 1.02
N ARG A 346 -7.12 7.63 2.27
CA ARG A 346 -6.32 8.12 3.40
C ARG A 346 -6.15 7.04 4.45
N TRP A 347 -4.97 6.94 5.01
CA TRP A 347 -4.72 5.99 6.09
C TRP A 347 -3.57 6.46 6.99
N ALA A 348 -3.55 5.94 8.21
CA ALA A 348 -2.44 6.10 9.13
C ALA A 348 -1.98 4.74 9.66
N ARG A 349 -0.69 4.66 9.98
CA ARG A 349 -0.06 3.49 10.61
C ARG A 349 0.79 3.92 11.79
N LEU A 350 0.89 3.04 12.77
CA LEU A 350 1.75 3.18 13.93
C LEU A 350 2.56 1.91 14.11
N GLY A 351 3.74 2.05 14.70
CA GLY A 351 4.60 0.90 14.93
C GLY A 351 5.81 1.19 15.79
N PHE A 352 6.71 0.20 15.83
CA PHE A 352 7.95 0.22 16.58
C PHE A 352 9.11 -0.10 15.67
N ALA A 353 10.29 0.45 16.00
CA ALA A 353 11.52 0.14 15.31
C ALA A 353 12.67 -0.08 16.29
N VAL A 354 13.56 -1.00 15.90
CA VAL A 354 14.87 -1.19 16.51
C VAL A 354 15.91 -0.91 15.45
N THR A 355 16.93 -0.16 15.80
CA THR A 355 18.00 0.21 14.87
C THR A 355 19.34 -0.24 15.40
N TYR A 356 20.19 -0.65 14.47
CA TYR A 356 21.58 -0.98 14.72
C TYR A 356 22.50 -0.15 13.82
N GLN A 357 23.58 0.38 14.40
CA GLN A 357 24.63 1.07 13.68
C GLN A 357 25.99 0.47 14.02
N GLY A 358 26.60 -0.15 13.02
CA GLY A 358 28.01 -0.55 13.04
C GLY A 358 28.90 0.44 12.27
N SER A 359 30.18 0.09 12.12
CA SER A 359 31.15 0.90 11.35
C SER A 359 30.85 0.92 9.85
N ASP A 360 30.42 -0.20 9.30
CA ASP A 360 30.29 -0.43 7.86
C ASP A 360 28.88 -0.90 7.45
N VAL A 361 28.09 -1.36 8.40
CA VAL A 361 26.74 -1.89 8.20
C VAL A 361 25.78 -1.22 9.15
N GLU A 362 24.66 -0.82 8.62
CA GLU A 362 23.53 -0.30 9.39
C GLU A 362 22.31 -1.18 9.13
N GLY A 363 21.46 -1.30 10.13
CA GLY A 363 20.25 -2.07 10.03
C GLY A 363 19.09 -1.50 10.85
N SER A 364 17.89 -1.79 10.43
CA SER A 364 16.71 -1.58 11.26
C SER A 364 15.69 -2.69 11.04
N LEU A 365 14.92 -2.96 12.08
CA LEU A 365 13.72 -3.79 12.05
C LEU A 365 12.55 -2.94 12.52
N SER A 366 11.46 -2.88 11.76
CA SER A 366 10.23 -2.24 12.20
C SER A 366 9.02 -3.14 11.99
N ILE A 367 8.02 -2.95 12.86
CA ILE A 367 6.69 -3.56 12.76
C ILE A 367 5.70 -2.42 12.86
N GLU A 368 4.85 -2.29 11.85
CA GLU A 368 3.84 -1.23 11.76
C GLU A 368 2.47 -1.84 11.49
N GLN A 369 1.43 -1.23 12.06
CA GLN A 369 0.03 -1.61 11.86
C GLN A 369 -0.75 -0.43 11.29
N THR A 370 -1.58 -0.66 10.26
CA THR A 370 -2.57 0.32 9.84
C THR A 370 -3.63 0.45 10.91
N VAL A 371 -3.80 1.64 11.47
CA VAL A 371 -4.70 1.91 12.61
C VAL A 371 -5.97 2.66 12.21
N THR A 372 -5.98 3.25 11.03
CA THR A 372 -7.15 3.91 10.45
C THR A 372 -7.04 3.97 8.94
N GLY A 373 -8.16 3.90 8.24
CA GLY A 373 -8.28 4.03 6.80
C GLY A 373 -9.66 4.54 6.43
N ALA A 374 -9.78 5.27 5.35
CA ALA A 374 -11.06 5.75 4.80
C ALA A 374 -10.91 6.26 3.36
N GLY A 375 -12.04 6.54 2.72
CA GLY A 375 -12.14 7.11 1.39
C GLY A 375 -12.15 6.07 0.26
N GLY A 376 -11.77 4.84 0.56
CA GLY A 376 -11.81 3.66 -0.28
C GLY A 376 -11.48 2.42 0.55
N LEU A 377 -11.24 1.29 -0.11
CA LEU A 377 -10.84 0.06 0.56
C LEU A 377 -9.35 0.13 0.95
N VAL A 378 -9.08 0.23 2.25
CA VAL A 378 -7.73 0.34 2.79
C VAL A 378 -7.38 -0.89 3.62
N PRO A 379 -6.32 -1.65 3.29
CA PRO A 379 -5.93 -2.81 4.07
C PRO A 379 -5.61 -2.50 5.53
N VAL A 380 -6.19 -3.27 6.46
CA VAL A 380 -5.77 -3.29 7.88
C VAL A 380 -4.49 -4.13 7.97
N ALA A 381 -3.40 -3.56 7.49
CA ALA A 381 -2.17 -4.27 7.22
C ALA A 381 -1.19 -4.24 8.39
N THR A 382 -0.55 -5.38 8.66
CA THR A 382 0.67 -5.45 9.46
C THR A 382 1.87 -5.47 8.51
N VAL A 383 2.81 -4.58 8.72
CA VAL A 383 4.00 -4.40 7.89
C VAL A 383 5.24 -4.71 8.71
N TYR A 384 5.99 -5.70 8.30
CA TYR A 384 7.31 -6.02 8.83
C TYR A 384 8.35 -5.52 7.84
N ARG A 385 9.30 -4.72 8.30
CA ARG A 385 10.36 -4.17 7.46
C ARG A 385 11.71 -4.42 8.08
N ILE A 386 12.64 -4.92 7.29
CA ILE A 386 14.05 -5.04 7.63
C ILE A 386 14.81 -4.15 6.67
N VAL A 387 15.70 -3.32 7.16
CA VAL A 387 16.60 -2.51 6.34
C VAL A 387 18.03 -2.88 6.66
N MET A 388 18.82 -3.15 5.65
CA MET A 388 20.26 -3.35 5.75
C MET A 388 20.96 -2.47 4.72
N ARG A 389 21.95 -1.71 5.14
CA ARG A 389 22.74 -0.80 4.30
C ARG A 389 24.21 -1.03 4.52
N THR A 390 24.96 -1.00 3.44
CA THR A 390 26.43 -0.98 3.48
C THR A 390 26.95 0.17 2.65
N SER A 391 27.98 0.87 3.13
CA SER A 391 28.47 2.14 2.58
C SER A 391 29.89 2.10 2.06
N ARG A 392 30.47 0.91 1.78
CA ARG A 392 31.86 0.81 1.33
C ARG A 392 32.03 -0.11 0.13
N TRP A 393 32.01 0.49 -1.05
CA TRP A 393 32.61 -0.09 -2.24
C TRP A 393 33.30 1.05 -2.98
N PRO A 394 34.60 1.33 -2.71
CA PRO A 394 35.36 2.25 -3.55
C PRO A 394 35.57 1.61 -4.92
N PHE A 395 35.32 2.34 -5.97
CA PHE A 395 35.76 2.01 -7.31
C PHE A 395 37.08 2.67 -7.59
#